data_370dc34e5e8387f4ff646623b4803277
#
_entry.id   370dc34e5e8387f4ff646623b4803277
#
_cell.length_a   1.000
_cell.length_b   1.000
_cell.length_c   1.000
_cell.angle_alpha   90.00
_cell.angle_beta   90.00
_cell.angle_gamma   90.00
#
_symmetry.space_group_name_H-M   'P 1'
#
loop_
_entity.id
_entity.type
_entity.pdbx_description
1 polymer ?
#
loop_
_entity_poly.entity_id
_entity_poly.type
_entity_poly.pdbx_seq_one_letter_code
_entity_poly.pdbx_strand_id
1 'polypeptide(L)'
;FENNIEVINILRKNCLGICKNNQFKIYDEDLINSKLEIEFQNISVVYIDPPYAKYNLTNLLENLSSNIKNTTVIGLETGVKDNIVIPENLNLLQKKTYGKTIIYFFKLS
;
A
#
# COMPACT_ATOMS: atom_id res chain seq x y z
N PHE A 1 1.32 5.75 5.24
CA PHE A 1 1.24 5.22 6.61
C PHE A 1 2.60 4.80 7.12
N GLU A 2 2.92 5.15 8.33
CA GLU A 2 4.16 4.77 9.01
C GLU A 2 3.94 4.82 10.52
N ASN A 3 4.54 3.90 11.27
CA ASN A 3 4.43 3.89 12.73
C ASN A 3 5.76 4.07 13.46
N ASN A 4 6.88 4.11 12.77
CA ASN A 4 8.19 4.40 13.36
C ASN A 4 8.42 5.91 13.42
N ILE A 5 8.59 6.46 14.63
CA ILE A 5 8.66 7.90 14.83
C ILE A 5 9.88 8.56 14.17
N GLU A 6 11.01 7.89 14.12
CA GLU A 6 12.20 8.41 13.44
C GLU A 6 11.98 8.48 11.92
N VAL A 7 11.38 7.45 11.36
CA VAL A 7 11.02 7.41 9.93
C VAL A 7 9.95 8.46 9.61
N ILE A 8 8.97 8.65 10.47
CA ILE A 8 7.94 9.69 10.31
C ILE A 8 8.56 11.07 10.24
N ASN A 9 9.52 11.37 11.11
CA ASN A 9 10.19 12.67 11.13
C ASN A 9 10.97 12.91 9.83
N ILE A 10 11.67 11.91 9.32
CA ILE A 10 12.39 11.99 8.04
C ILE A 10 11.41 12.14 6.88
N LEU A 11 10.34 11.36 6.87
CA LEU A 11 9.30 11.40 5.85
C LEU A 11 8.65 12.78 5.78
N ARG A 12 8.30 13.36 6.92
CA ARG A 12 7.71 14.70 7.01
C ARG A 12 8.67 15.76 6.45
N LYS A 13 9.94 15.70 6.82
CA LYS A 13 10.97 16.60 6.30
C LYS A 13 11.09 16.49 4.78
N ASN A 14 11.11 15.28 4.25
CA ASN A 14 11.21 15.04 2.82
C ASN A 14 9.98 15.55 2.07
N CYS A 15 8.79 15.28 2.60
CA CYS A 15 7.54 15.77 2.01
C CYS A 15 7.47 17.29 1.99
N LEU A 16 7.87 17.96 3.08
CA LEU A 16 7.90 19.43 3.15
C LEU A 16 8.93 20.05 2.20
N GLY A 17 10.00 19.30 1.87
CA GLY A 17 11.02 19.76 0.90
C GLY A 17 10.56 19.65 -0.55
N ILE A 18 9.57 18.82 -0.86
CA ILE A 18 9.12 18.53 -2.22
C ILE A 18 7.71 19.07 -2.48
N CYS A 19 6.83 18.97 -1.48
CA CYS A 19 5.40 19.28 -1.60
C CYS A 19 5.01 20.43 -0.67
N LYS A 20 3.90 21.10 -1.02
CA LYS A 20 3.24 22.02 -0.10
C LYS A 20 2.50 21.24 0.99
N ASN A 21 2.27 21.87 2.16
CA ASN A 21 1.59 21.24 3.29
C ASN A 21 0.23 20.61 2.97
N ASN A 22 -0.50 21.16 2.01
CA ASN A 22 -1.81 20.65 1.62
C ASN A 22 -1.77 19.58 0.53
N GLN A 23 -0.57 19.17 0.08
CA GLN A 23 -0.40 18.17 -0.98
C GLN A 23 -0.11 16.77 -0.45
N PHE A 24 0.12 16.64 0.85
CA PHE A 24 0.37 15.34 1.45
C PHE A 24 -0.24 15.25 2.85
N LYS A 25 -0.46 14.02 3.30
CA LYS A 25 -0.87 13.71 4.67
C LYS A 25 -0.14 12.47 5.14
N ILE A 26 0.45 12.53 6.33
CA ILE A 26 1.14 11.40 6.96
C ILE A 26 0.23 10.84 8.05
N TYR A 27 -0.05 9.54 7.99
CA TYR A 27 -0.77 8.82 9.03
C TYR A 27 0.22 8.04 9.88
N ASP A 28 0.34 8.45 11.13
CA ASP A 28 1.16 7.81 12.15
C ASP A 28 0.40 6.60 12.71
N GLU A 29 0.23 5.56 11.89
CA GLU A 29 -0.58 4.41 12.21
C GLU A 29 0.01 3.13 11.65
N ASP A 30 -0.24 2.02 12.34
CA ASP A 30 0.00 0.69 11.82
C ASP A 30 -1.17 0.29 10.92
N LEU A 31 -0.91 0.22 9.63
CA LEU A 31 -1.92 -0.03 8.60
C LEU A 31 -2.67 -1.36 8.80
N ILE A 32 -1.99 -2.37 9.36
CA ILE A 32 -2.57 -3.72 9.51
C ILE A 32 -3.53 -3.78 10.69
N ASN A 33 -3.24 -3.04 11.76
CA ASN A 33 -4.02 -3.03 12.99
C ASN A 33 -5.00 -1.87 13.08
N SER A 34 -4.95 -0.92 12.14
CA SER A 34 -5.82 0.24 12.12
C SER A 34 -7.09 -0.01 11.33
N LYS A 35 -8.18 0.64 11.72
CA LYS A 35 -9.33 0.82 10.83
C LYS A 35 -8.96 1.86 9.79
N LEU A 36 -9.06 1.49 8.52
CA LEU A 36 -8.83 2.43 7.43
C LEU A 36 -10.03 3.35 7.31
N GLU A 37 -9.97 4.51 7.97
CA GLU A 37 -11.01 5.55 7.91
C GLU A 37 -10.73 6.60 6.83
N ILE A 38 -9.98 6.23 5.81
CA ILE A 38 -9.62 7.12 4.71
C ILE A 38 -10.69 7.05 3.64
N GLU A 39 -11.02 8.20 3.06
CA GLU A 39 -11.84 8.25 1.86
C GLU A 39 -11.04 7.79 0.65
N PHE A 40 -11.06 6.48 0.39
CA PHE A 40 -10.39 5.89 -0.77
C PHE A 40 -11.05 6.24 -2.11
N GLN A 41 -12.20 6.89 -2.09
CA GLN A 41 -12.96 7.28 -3.29
C GLN A 41 -12.18 8.19 -4.24
N ASN A 42 -11.27 9.00 -3.70
CA ASN A 42 -10.48 9.95 -4.47
C ASN A 42 -9.05 9.49 -4.75
N ILE A 43 -8.70 8.24 -4.42
CA ILE A 43 -7.36 7.70 -4.60
C ILE A 43 -7.29 6.95 -5.93
N SER A 44 -6.34 7.33 -6.76
CA SER A 44 -6.10 6.70 -8.07
C SER A 44 -5.10 5.55 -7.99
N VAL A 45 -4.12 5.66 -7.09
CA VAL A 45 -3.06 4.66 -6.93
C VAL A 45 -2.79 4.43 -5.45
N VAL A 46 -2.70 3.17 -5.07
CA VAL A 46 -2.21 2.73 -3.76
C VAL A 46 -0.93 1.95 -3.98
N TYR A 47 0.16 2.36 -3.36
CA TYR A 47 1.43 1.63 -3.42
C TYR A 47 1.79 1.10 -2.03
N ILE A 48 2.09 -0.19 -1.96
CA ILE A 48 2.35 -0.89 -0.71
C ILE A 48 3.73 -1.54 -0.79
N ASP A 49 4.61 -1.12 0.13
CA ASP A 49 5.98 -1.64 0.22
C ASP A 49 6.29 -1.97 1.69
N PRO A 50 5.71 -3.06 2.24
CA PRO A 50 5.96 -3.47 3.62
C PRO A 50 7.29 -4.19 3.76
N PRO A 51 7.85 -4.29 4.97
CA PRO A 51 8.97 -5.19 5.23
C PRO A 51 8.62 -6.63 4.86
N TYR A 52 9.53 -7.31 4.20
CA TYR A 52 9.31 -8.67 3.70
C TYR A 52 9.03 -9.66 4.84
N ALA A 53 8.12 -10.60 4.59
CA ALA A 53 7.76 -11.73 5.46
C ALA A 53 7.21 -11.35 6.85
N LYS A 54 6.86 -10.07 7.09
CA LYS A 54 6.41 -9.58 8.41
C LYS A 54 4.90 -9.51 8.59
N TYR A 55 4.14 -9.44 7.49
CA TYR A 55 2.72 -9.07 7.55
C TYR A 55 1.85 -10.02 6.74
N ASN A 56 0.60 -10.15 7.17
CA ASN A 56 -0.42 -10.84 6.39
C ASN A 56 -0.93 -9.91 5.27
N LEU A 57 -0.29 -9.98 4.12
CA LEU A 57 -0.61 -9.13 2.97
C LEU A 57 -1.97 -9.47 2.36
N THR A 58 -2.42 -10.70 2.46
CA THR A 58 -3.75 -11.10 1.98
C THR A 58 -4.85 -10.35 2.71
N ASN A 59 -4.77 -10.26 4.04
CA ASN A 59 -5.73 -9.49 4.83
C ASN A 59 -5.70 -7.99 4.48
N LEU A 60 -4.52 -7.45 4.25
CA LEU A 60 -4.38 -6.05 3.84
C LEU A 60 -5.05 -5.81 2.48
N LEU A 61 -4.82 -6.69 1.52
CA LEU A 61 -5.46 -6.60 0.20
C LEU A 61 -6.99 -6.75 0.29
N GLU A 62 -7.49 -7.63 1.13
CA GLU A 62 -8.94 -7.79 1.36
C GLU A 62 -9.55 -6.51 1.93
N ASN A 63 -8.91 -5.91 2.93
CA ASN A 63 -9.37 -4.65 3.53
C ASN A 63 -9.36 -3.51 2.51
N LEU A 64 -8.31 -3.39 1.73
CA LEU A 64 -8.22 -2.37 0.69
C LEU A 64 -9.28 -2.58 -0.38
N SER A 65 -9.48 -3.80 -0.83
CA SER A 65 -10.44 -4.11 -1.90
C SER A 65 -11.88 -3.74 -1.55
N SER A 66 -12.21 -3.71 -0.25
CA SER A 66 -13.53 -3.29 0.23
C SER A 66 -13.73 -1.78 0.26
N ASN A 67 -12.66 -0.99 0.11
CA ASN A 67 -12.70 0.45 0.32
C ASN A 67 -12.29 1.27 -0.91
N ILE A 68 -11.73 0.67 -1.93
CA ILE A 68 -11.28 1.36 -3.15
C ILE A 68 -12.35 1.32 -4.23
N LYS A 69 -12.24 2.23 -5.20
CA LYS A 69 -13.07 2.22 -6.39
C LYS A 69 -12.46 1.36 -7.49
N ASN A 70 -13.26 0.99 -8.49
CA ASN A 70 -12.85 0.13 -9.59
C ASN A 70 -11.76 0.73 -10.49
N THR A 71 -11.52 2.03 -10.43
CA THR A 71 -10.46 2.71 -11.19
C THR A 71 -9.15 2.82 -10.44
N THR A 72 -9.11 2.48 -9.15
CA THR A 72 -7.89 2.51 -8.34
C THR A 72 -6.97 1.36 -8.71
N VAL A 73 -5.69 1.67 -8.93
CA VAL A 73 -4.64 0.66 -9.14
C VAL A 73 -3.88 0.44 -7.84
N ILE A 74 -3.70 -0.81 -7.46
CA ILE A 74 -2.86 -1.20 -6.32
C ILE A 74 -1.54 -1.73 -6.86
N GLY A 75 -0.44 -1.16 -6.39
CA GLY A 75 0.91 -1.71 -6.56
C GLY A 75 1.38 -2.31 -5.24
N LEU A 76 1.81 -3.57 -5.27
CA LEU A 76 2.32 -4.27 -4.09
C LEU A 76 3.70 -4.81 -4.35
N GLU A 77 4.66 -4.38 -3.55
CA GLU A 77 6.04 -4.88 -3.58
C GLU A 77 6.24 -5.94 -2.51
N THR A 78 6.78 -7.10 -2.91
CA THR A 78 7.03 -8.24 -2.01
C THR A 78 8.37 -8.89 -2.32
N GLY A 79 8.84 -9.75 -1.41
CA GLY A 79 9.94 -10.68 -1.70
C GLY A 79 9.46 -11.89 -2.49
N VAL A 80 10.35 -12.50 -3.27
CA VAL A 80 10.02 -13.72 -4.06
C VAL A 80 9.64 -14.93 -3.20
N LYS A 81 10.00 -14.90 -1.91
CA LYS A 81 9.64 -15.95 -0.94
C LYS A 81 8.33 -15.73 -0.23
N ASP A 82 7.71 -14.56 -0.42
CA ASP A 82 6.44 -14.25 0.20
C ASP A 82 5.30 -14.94 -0.57
N ASN A 83 4.51 -15.71 0.15
CA ASN A 83 3.33 -16.35 -0.42
C ASN A 83 2.12 -15.41 -0.27
N ILE A 84 1.55 -15.03 -1.40
CA ILE A 84 0.39 -14.14 -1.42
C ILE A 84 -0.78 -14.88 -2.06
N VAL A 85 -1.90 -14.89 -1.35
CA VAL A 85 -3.19 -15.32 -1.90
C VAL A 85 -3.94 -14.07 -2.36
N ILE A 86 -4.22 -13.98 -3.65
CA ILE A 86 -4.92 -12.84 -4.23
C ILE A 86 -6.40 -12.98 -3.94
N PRO A 87 -7.05 -11.98 -3.28
CA PRO A 87 -8.50 -12.00 -3.08
C PRO A 87 -9.27 -12.12 -4.41
N GLU A 88 -10.40 -12.82 -4.39
CA GLU A 88 -11.21 -13.06 -5.59
C GLU A 88 -11.72 -11.78 -6.25
N ASN A 89 -11.93 -10.72 -5.47
CA ASN A 89 -12.41 -9.44 -5.99
C ASN A 89 -11.31 -8.54 -6.55
N LEU A 90 -10.06 -9.02 -6.62
CA LEU A 90 -8.95 -8.33 -7.27
C LEU A 90 -8.52 -9.09 -8.53
N ASN A 91 -8.27 -8.34 -9.60
CA ASN A 91 -7.65 -8.84 -10.81
C ASN A 91 -6.18 -8.47 -10.85
N LEU A 92 -5.33 -9.45 -11.11
CA LEU A 92 -3.92 -9.22 -11.37
C LEU A 92 -3.77 -8.65 -12.79
N LEU A 93 -3.30 -7.39 -12.88
CA LEU A 93 -3.04 -6.74 -14.17
C LEU A 93 -1.65 -7.09 -14.69
N GLN A 94 -0.66 -7.11 -13.82
CA GLN A 94 0.73 -7.34 -14.16
C GLN A 94 1.52 -7.83 -12.96
N LYS A 95 2.52 -8.65 -13.22
CA LYS A 95 3.50 -9.13 -12.24
C LYS A 95 4.88 -8.94 -12.84
N LYS A 96 5.77 -8.25 -12.15
CA LYS A 96 7.15 -8.04 -12.56
C LYS A 96 8.10 -8.52 -11.49
N THR A 97 9.14 -9.24 -11.89
CA THR A 97 10.18 -9.74 -10.98
C THR A 97 11.50 -9.01 -11.25
N TYR A 98 12.08 -8.46 -10.20
CA TYR A 98 13.37 -7.78 -10.22
C TYR A 98 14.26 -8.40 -9.14
N GLY A 99 15.18 -9.30 -9.52
CA GLY A 99 16.03 -10.00 -8.54
C GLY A 99 15.18 -10.77 -7.52
N LYS A 100 15.25 -10.36 -6.26
CA LYS A 100 14.49 -10.97 -5.15
C LYS A 100 13.17 -10.24 -4.83
N THR A 101 12.79 -9.29 -5.66
CA THR A 101 11.59 -8.46 -5.47
C THR A 101 10.58 -8.74 -6.55
N ILE A 102 9.32 -8.83 -6.16
CA ILE A 102 8.19 -8.94 -7.09
C ILE A 102 7.29 -7.74 -6.87
N ILE A 103 6.83 -7.13 -7.96
CA ILE A 103 5.81 -6.07 -7.95
C ILE A 103 4.56 -6.60 -8.63
N TYR A 104 3.47 -6.57 -7.92
CA TYR A 104 2.14 -6.92 -8.42
C TYR A 104 1.32 -5.66 -8.64
N PHE A 105 0.54 -5.63 -9.72
CA PHE A 105 -0.44 -4.58 -9.97
C PHE A 105 -1.83 -5.17 -10.05
N PHE A 106 -2.76 -4.63 -9.26
CA PHE A 106 -4.14 -5.12 -9.16
C PHE A 106 -5.16 -4.00 -9.42
N LYS A 107 -6.34 -4.43 -9.84
CA LYS A 107 -7.58 -3.63 -9.82
C LYS A 107 -8.72 -4.48 -9.29
N LEU A 108 -9.82 -3.84 -8.89
CA LEU A 108 -11.06 -4.56 -8.64
C LEU A 108 -11.55 -5.27 -9.92
N SER A 109 -12.04 -6.48 -9.73
CA SER A 109 -12.62 -7.25 -10.83
C SER A 109 -13.94 -6.67 -11.32
#